data_88b2294f92ddce2bd4d6047c6eacb0a6
#
_entry.id   88b2294f92ddce2bd4d6047c6eacb0a6
#
_cell.length_a   1.000
_cell.length_b   1.000
_cell.length_c   1.000
_cell.angle_alpha   90.00
_cell.angle_beta   90.00
_cell.angle_gamma   90.00
#
_symmetry.space_group_name_H-M   'P 1'
#
loop_
_entity.id
_entity.type
_entity.pdbx_description
1 polymer ?
#
loop_
_entity_poly.entity_id
_entity_poly.type
_entity_poly.pdbx_seq_one_letter_code
_entity_poly.pdbx_strand_id
1 'polypeptide(L)'
;INLIRSEKSDWDKDSDKTLNERIKDRFQDVSDSCTEANQHSGRLSANQNQGAVQGDTAVGGIAGSVGIETDFDLDEDVNQVGNYSLNYHYQAKTLISACVNCGPVSGKQDYVGGVVGQAYLGLVTACQGYGAADSDGSYVGGIAGSSEGTIRRSWAKCSLSGTDYVGGIAGYGENLDTCRALVTVSGEAYVGAIAGDVDENGTVKENLFTHDTLGGLDGISYAGKAEPVPFEALCALSGVPETFSQLELTFVADGKLVAVVPFQYGKGIESLPEIPAKKGCSA
;
A
#
# COMPACT_ATOMS: atom_id res chain seq x y z
N ILE A 1 2.64 -21.96 -9.55
CA ILE A 1 2.50 -21.65 -10.99
C ILE A 1 1.64 -22.73 -11.62
N ASN A 2 0.53 -22.36 -12.24
CA ASN A 2 -0.32 -23.28 -12.99
C ASN A 2 -0.05 -23.07 -14.48
N LEU A 3 0.22 -24.16 -15.20
CA LEU A 3 0.44 -24.12 -16.65
C LEU A 3 -0.90 -24.17 -17.38
N ILE A 4 -1.16 -23.19 -18.23
CA ILE A 4 -2.31 -23.18 -19.13
C ILE A 4 -1.80 -23.28 -20.57
N ARG A 5 -2.31 -24.23 -21.33
CA ARG A 5 -1.99 -24.37 -22.75
C ARG A 5 -2.68 -23.26 -23.55
N SER A 6 -1.91 -22.46 -24.31
CA SER A 6 -2.44 -21.49 -25.26
C SER A 6 -2.07 -21.85 -26.70
N GLU A 7 -2.85 -21.33 -27.64
CA GLU A 7 -2.55 -21.44 -29.07
C GLU A 7 -1.42 -20.49 -29.48
N LYS A 8 -0.67 -20.89 -30.52
CA LYS A 8 0.55 -20.24 -31.05
C LYS A 8 0.53 -18.72 -31.03
N SER A 9 1.55 -18.10 -30.43
CA SER A 9 1.99 -16.74 -30.75
C SER A 9 3.38 -16.76 -31.39
N ASP A 10 3.58 -15.91 -32.39
CA ASP A 10 4.86 -15.74 -33.09
C ASP A 10 5.88 -15.07 -32.15
N TRP A 11 6.76 -15.85 -31.61
CA TRP A 11 7.80 -15.44 -30.67
C TRP A 11 8.86 -14.49 -31.28
N ASP A 12 9.09 -14.57 -32.62
CA ASP A 12 10.14 -13.81 -33.31
C ASP A 12 9.82 -12.33 -33.54
N LYS A 13 8.64 -11.83 -33.19
CA LYS A 13 8.27 -10.42 -33.46
C LYS A 13 8.50 -9.45 -32.31
N ASP A 14 8.91 -9.92 -31.16
CA ASP A 14 8.98 -9.10 -29.94
C ASP A 14 10.40 -8.70 -29.52
N SER A 15 11.34 -8.58 -30.49
CA SER A 15 12.72 -8.19 -30.19
C SER A 15 12.88 -6.81 -29.52
N ASP A 16 11.85 -5.95 -29.64
CA ASP A 16 11.90 -4.58 -29.11
C ASP A 16 11.24 -4.42 -27.74
N LYS A 17 10.62 -5.47 -27.18
CA LYS A 17 10.01 -5.41 -25.85
C LYS A 17 11.04 -5.60 -24.74
N THR A 18 10.88 -4.84 -23.66
CA THR A 18 11.66 -5.04 -22.44
C THR A 18 11.38 -6.40 -21.81
N LEU A 19 12.27 -6.89 -20.95
CA LEU A 19 12.08 -8.15 -20.23
C LEU A 19 10.75 -8.15 -19.42
N ASN A 20 10.42 -7.02 -18.78
CA ASN A 20 9.15 -6.89 -18.03
C ASN A 20 7.91 -7.00 -18.92
N GLU A 21 7.92 -6.42 -20.11
CA GLU A 21 6.82 -6.56 -21.08
C GLU A 21 6.69 -7.99 -21.58
N ARG A 22 7.80 -8.70 -21.81
CA ARG A 22 7.77 -10.13 -22.18
C ARG A 22 7.26 -11.02 -21.07
N ILE A 23 7.60 -10.71 -19.81
CA ILE A 23 7.08 -11.42 -18.64
C ILE A 23 5.59 -11.19 -18.51
N LYS A 24 5.10 -9.94 -18.65
CA LYS A 24 3.66 -9.61 -18.62
C LYS A 24 2.87 -10.38 -19.69
N ASP A 25 3.39 -10.52 -20.89
CA ASP A 25 2.73 -11.25 -21.96
C ASP A 25 2.60 -12.77 -21.70
N ARG A 26 3.45 -13.32 -20.84
CA ARG A 26 3.46 -14.76 -20.54
C ARG A 26 2.83 -15.13 -19.20
N PHE A 27 2.73 -14.16 -18.29
CA PHE A 27 2.15 -14.38 -16.99
C PHE A 27 0.81 -13.66 -16.88
N GLN A 28 -0.20 -14.40 -16.52
CA GLN A 28 -1.48 -13.84 -16.09
C GLN A 28 -1.50 -13.76 -14.58
N ASP A 29 -1.61 -12.55 -14.04
CA ASP A 29 -1.89 -12.36 -12.61
C ASP A 29 -3.34 -12.76 -12.32
N VAL A 30 -3.53 -13.79 -11.51
CA VAL A 30 -4.85 -14.26 -11.07
C VAL A 30 -4.99 -14.16 -9.55
N SER A 31 -4.23 -13.28 -8.95
CA SER A 31 -4.17 -13.08 -7.49
C SER A 31 -5.47 -12.59 -6.89
N ASP A 32 -6.31 -11.90 -7.66
CA ASP A 32 -7.62 -11.43 -7.20
C ASP A 32 -8.54 -12.54 -6.70
N SER A 33 -8.35 -13.76 -7.19
CA SER A 33 -9.06 -14.94 -6.72
C SER A 33 -8.47 -15.58 -5.46
N CYS A 34 -7.34 -15.05 -4.96
CA CYS A 34 -6.66 -15.61 -3.79
C CYS A 34 -7.42 -15.33 -2.50
N THR A 35 -7.43 -16.33 -1.65
CA THR A 35 -7.87 -16.27 -0.26
C THR A 35 -6.85 -16.98 0.60
N GLU A 36 -6.88 -16.75 1.91
CA GLU A 36 -6.00 -17.47 2.83
C GLU A 36 -6.21 -18.99 2.80
N ALA A 37 -7.41 -19.43 2.44
CA ALA A 37 -7.76 -20.84 2.38
C ALA A 37 -7.23 -21.55 1.11
N ASN A 38 -7.12 -20.80 -0.03
CA ASN A 38 -6.74 -21.41 -1.31
C ASN A 38 -5.32 -21.09 -1.77
N GLN A 39 -4.56 -20.24 -1.01
CA GLN A 39 -3.20 -19.84 -1.37
C GLN A 39 -2.21 -20.35 -0.32
N HIS A 40 -1.35 -21.30 -0.72
CA HIS A 40 -0.38 -21.95 0.15
C HIS A 40 1.08 -21.53 -0.10
N SER A 41 1.39 -20.98 -1.26
CA SER A 41 2.71 -20.45 -1.63
C SER A 41 2.59 -19.02 -2.15
N GLY A 42 3.67 -18.22 -2.08
CA GLY A 42 3.61 -16.80 -2.44
C GLY A 42 2.65 -16.01 -1.55
N ARG A 43 2.63 -16.34 -0.25
CA ARG A 43 1.71 -15.75 0.70
C ARG A 43 2.44 -15.17 1.90
N LEU A 44 2.12 -13.92 2.24
CA LEU A 44 2.41 -13.28 3.52
C LEU A 44 1.08 -12.95 4.21
N SER A 45 0.88 -13.43 5.42
CA SER A 45 -0.40 -13.25 6.11
C SER A 45 -0.19 -12.98 7.60
N ALA A 46 -0.93 -12.02 8.13
CA ALA A 46 -0.95 -11.65 9.55
C ALA A 46 0.44 -11.30 10.13
N ASN A 47 1.35 -10.76 9.31
CA ASN A 47 2.64 -10.29 9.78
C ASN A 47 2.50 -8.88 10.37
N GLN A 48 3.28 -8.61 11.42
CA GLN A 48 3.33 -7.30 12.06
C GLN A 48 4.77 -6.81 12.12
N ASN A 49 4.97 -5.53 11.79
CA ASN A 49 6.22 -4.82 12.01
C ASN A 49 5.99 -3.61 12.91
N GLN A 50 6.85 -3.46 13.91
CA GLN A 50 6.89 -2.30 14.81
C GLN A 50 8.24 -1.58 14.77
N GLY A 51 9.23 -2.20 14.15
CA GLY A 51 10.57 -1.66 14.01
C GLY A 51 10.72 -0.76 12.79
N ALA A 52 11.70 0.14 12.83
CA ALA A 52 12.07 0.94 11.67
C ALA A 52 12.66 0.05 10.56
N VAL A 53 12.27 0.32 9.31
CA VAL A 53 12.82 -0.31 8.11
C VAL A 53 13.47 0.77 7.27
N GLN A 54 14.73 0.55 6.87
CA GLN A 54 15.47 1.48 6.01
C GLN A 54 16.14 0.70 4.86
N GLY A 55 16.15 1.32 3.69
CA GLY A 55 16.76 0.73 2.50
C GLY A 55 17.07 1.77 1.43
N ASP A 56 17.54 1.32 0.28
CA ASP A 56 17.82 2.21 -0.84
C ASP A 56 16.59 2.37 -1.72
N THR A 57 16.06 1.29 -2.27
CA THR A 57 14.91 1.27 -3.17
C THR A 57 13.98 0.10 -2.87
N ALA A 58 12.71 0.17 -3.27
CA ALA A 58 11.70 -0.84 -3.04
C ALA A 58 11.59 -1.26 -1.57
N VAL A 59 11.39 -0.29 -0.67
CA VAL A 59 11.39 -0.50 0.78
C VAL A 59 9.96 -0.60 1.29
N GLY A 60 9.62 -1.70 1.93
CA GLY A 60 8.31 -1.90 2.56
C GLY A 60 8.41 -2.42 3.98
N GLY A 61 7.48 -2.02 4.83
CA GLY A 61 7.46 -2.46 6.24
C GLY A 61 7.28 -3.97 6.41
N ILE A 62 6.72 -4.67 5.41
CA ILE A 62 6.50 -6.12 5.41
C ILE A 62 7.24 -6.80 4.24
N ALA A 63 7.20 -6.22 3.05
CA ALA A 63 7.86 -6.76 1.87
C ALA A 63 8.48 -5.62 1.04
N GLY A 64 9.72 -5.77 0.61
CA GLY A 64 10.37 -4.81 -0.26
C GLY A 64 9.77 -4.85 -1.66
N SER A 65 9.84 -6.00 -2.31
CA SER A 65 9.31 -6.19 -3.66
C SER A 65 8.52 -7.49 -3.77
N VAL A 66 7.50 -7.46 -4.63
CA VAL A 66 6.67 -8.60 -4.99
C VAL A 66 6.63 -8.71 -6.50
N GLY A 67 7.15 -9.79 -7.03
CA GLY A 67 7.22 -9.99 -8.48
C GLY A 67 7.56 -11.43 -8.84
N ILE A 68 7.79 -11.63 -10.13
CA ILE A 68 8.32 -12.87 -10.66
C ILE A 68 9.84 -12.71 -10.72
N GLU A 69 10.56 -13.75 -10.37
CA GLU A 69 12.02 -13.76 -10.45
C GLU A 69 12.49 -13.45 -11.87
N THR A 70 13.37 -12.46 -11.99
CA THR A 70 13.84 -11.96 -13.29
C THR A 70 14.79 -12.92 -13.99
N ASP A 71 15.41 -13.84 -13.25
CA ASP A 71 16.33 -14.86 -13.76
C ASP A 71 15.62 -16.14 -14.23
N PHE A 72 14.27 -16.15 -14.19
CA PHE A 72 13.49 -17.29 -14.66
C PHE A 72 13.59 -17.38 -16.19
N ASP A 73 14.43 -18.29 -16.69
CA ASP A 73 14.53 -18.60 -18.11
C ASP A 73 13.47 -19.63 -18.50
N LEU A 74 12.48 -19.16 -19.25
CA LEU A 74 11.37 -20.01 -19.71
C LEU A 74 11.83 -21.14 -20.65
N ASP A 75 12.94 -20.98 -21.33
CA ASP A 75 13.46 -21.95 -22.31
C ASP A 75 14.37 -23.00 -21.64
N GLU A 76 15.05 -22.62 -20.53
CA GLU A 76 15.93 -23.53 -19.79
C GLU A 76 15.17 -24.24 -18.65
N ASP A 77 14.23 -23.57 -17.98
CA ASP A 77 13.53 -24.09 -16.82
C ASP A 77 12.30 -24.96 -17.16
N VAL A 78 11.87 -24.96 -18.43
CA VAL A 78 10.79 -25.82 -18.92
C VAL A 78 11.37 -26.89 -19.87
N ASN A 79 11.39 -28.11 -19.42
CA ASN A 79 11.80 -29.26 -20.25
C ASN A 79 10.99 -29.30 -21.54
N GLN A 80 11.68 -29.20 -22.67
CA GLN A 80 11.07 -29.38 -23.99
C GLN A 80 10.54 -30.82 -24.13
N VAL A 81 9.24 -30.94 -24.21
CA VAL A 81 8.59 -32.22 -24.47
C VAL A 81 8.38 -32.38 -26.00
N GLY A 82 9.39 -32.87 -26.69
CA GLY A 82 9.31 -33.19 -28.14
C GLY A 82 9.54 -31.95 -29.03
N ASN A 83 9.44 -32.17 -30.37
CA ASN A 83 9.64 -31.18 -31.43
C ASN A 83 8.47 -30.16 -31.57
N TYR A 84 7.70 -29.96 -30.55
CA TYR A 84 6.57 -29.02 -30.55
C TYR A 84 6.90 -27.82 -29.67
N SER A 85 6.91 -26.65 -30.28
CA SER A 85 6.92 -25.35 -29.58
C SER A 85 5.60 -25.24 -28.82
N LEU A 86 5.60 -25.51 -27.53
CA LEU A 86 4.44 -25.29 -26.68
C LEU A 86 4.55 -23.88 -26.11
N ASN A 87 3.61 -23.02 -26.44
CA ASN A 87 3.49 -21.73 -25.78
C ASN A 87 2.76 -21.93 -24.45
N TYR A 88 3.47 -21.70 -23.36
CA TYR A 88 2.91 -21.79 -22.02
C TYR A 88 2.54 -20.39 -21.53
N HIS A 89 1.33 -20.23 -21.04
CA HIS A 89 0.94 -19.11 -20.21
C HIS A 89 0.98 -19.54 -18.75
N TYR A 90 1.65 -18.77 -17.93
CA TYR A 90 1.78 -19.03 -16.51
C TYR A 90 0.75 -18.19 -15.74
N GLN A 91 0.12 -18.79 -14.75
CA GLN A 91 -0.67 -18.05 -13.78
C GLN A 91 0.17 -17.77 -12.54
N ALA A 92 0.40 -16.50 -12.26
CA ALA A 92 1.03 -16.04 -11.04
C ALA A 92 -0.03 -15.74 -9.98
N LYS A 93 0.25 -16.12 -8.75
CA LYS A 93 -0.58 -15.83 -7.59
C LYS A 93 0.28 -15.40 -6.42
N THR A 94 0.01 -14.22 -5.90
CA THR A 94 0.64 -13.71 -4.67
C THR A 94 -0.39 -13.04 -3.79
N LEU A 95 -0.32 -13.32 -2.50
CA LEU A 95 -1.24 -12.78 -1.52
C LEU A 95 -0.48 -12.18 -0.34
N ILE A 96 -0.70 -10.88 -0.08
CA ILE A 96 -0.32 -10.22 1.16
C ILE A 96 -1.62 -9.84 1.86
N SER A 97 -1.88 -10.44 3.02
CA SER A 97 -3.17 -10.28 3.71
C SER A 97 -3.02 -10.02 5.19
N ALA A 98 -3.88 -9.16 5.72
CA ALA A 98 -3.97 -8.88 7.15
C ALA A 98 -2.63 -8.49 7.81
N CYS A 99 -1.72 -7.89 7.06
CA CYS A 99 -0.42 -7.44 7.56
C CYS A 99 -0.53 -6.01 8.11
N VAL A 100 0.22 -5.73 9.18
CA VAL A 100 0.20 -4.44 9.88
C VAL A 100 1.61 -3.91 10.02
N ASN A 101 1.84 -2.68 9.55
CA ASN A 101 3.08 -1.96 9.83
C ASN A 101 2.81 -0.74 10.71
N CYS A 102 3.45 -0.70 11.87
CA CYS A 102 3.45 0.45 12.79
C CYS A 102 4.82 1.16 12.84
N GLY A 103 5.87 0.53 12.31
CA GLY A 103 7.21 1.09 12.28
C GLY A 103 7.42 2.06 11.12
N PRO A 104 8.27 3.08 11.26
CA PRO A 104 8.61 3.97 10.16
C PRO A 104 9.37 3.23 9.05
N VAL A 105 9.13 3.63 7.81
CA VAL A 105 9.78 3.07 6.61
C VAL A 105 10.46 4.20 5.86
N SER A 106 11.73 4.05 5.52
CA SER A 106 12.48 5.11 4.85
C SER A 106 13.34 4.55 3.71
N GLY A 107 13.30 5.22 2.56
CA GLY A 107 14.07 4.89 1.37
C GLY A 107 14.90 6.07 0.90
N LYS A 108 16.07 5.79 0.28
CA LYS A 108 16.89 6.82 -0.38
C LYS A 108 16.49 7.05 -1.83
N GLN A 109 15.73 6.13 -2.41
CA GLN A 109 15.28 6.15 -3.79
C GLN A 109 13.82 5.75 -3.85
N ASP A 110 13.33 5.42 -5.03
CA ASP A 110 11.94 5.16 -5.33
C ASP A 110 11.34 3.92 -4.62
N TYR A 111 10.02 3.90 -4.55
CA TYR A 111 9.17 2.80 -4.12
C TYR A 111 9.23 2.51 -2.63
N VAL A 112 8.70 3.42 -1.83
CA VAL A 112 8.55 3.26 -0.39
C VAL A 112 7.09 3.06 -0.01
N GLY A 113 6.79 1.95 0.65
CA GLY A 113 5.43 1.65 1.10
C GLY A 113 5.35 1.21 2.55
N GLY A 114 4.29 1.62 3.24
CA GLY A 114 4.08 1.19 4.62
C GLY A 114 4.05 -0.34 4.76
N VAL A 115 3.53 -1.06 3.76
CA VAL A 115 3.48 -2.53 3.75
C VAL A 115 4.38 -3.11 2.67
N VAL A 116 4.28 -2.64 1.43
CA VAL A 116 5.03 -3.15 0.28
C VAL A 116 5.73 -1.99 -0.43
N GLY A 117 7.01 -2.09 -0.74
CA GLY A 117 7.72 -1.10 -1.53
C GLY A 117 7.19 -1.07 -2.97
N GLN A 118 7.34 -2.18 -3.69
CA GLN A 118 6.90 -2.32 -5.08
C GLN A 118 6.23 -3.68 -5.33
N ALA A 119 5.03 -3.67 -5.90
CA ALA A 119 4.32 -4.88 -6.30
C ALA A 119 4.06 -4.88 -7.81
N TYR A 120 4.76 -5.72 -8.57
CA TYR A 120 4.54 -5.92 -10.01
C TYR A 120 3.30 -6.78 -10.30
N LEU A 121 2.79 -7.47 -9.33
CA LEU A 121 1.59 -8.30 -9.38
C LEU A 121 1.13 -8.61 -7.96
N GLY A 122 -0.04 -9.19 -7.84
CA GLY A 122 -0.48 -9.76 -6.57
C GLY A 122 -1.68 -9.04 -5.97
N LEU A 123 -2.19 -9.64 -4.91
CA LEU A 123 -3.26 -9.09 -4.10
C LEU A 123 -2.75 -8.67 -2.74
N VAL A 124 -2.84 -7.36 -2.44
CA VAL A 124 -2.63 -6.79 -1.11
C VAL A 124 -4.01 -6.50 -0.50
N THR A 125 -4.39 -7.18 0.56
CA THR A 125 -5.75 -7.05 1.09
C THR A 125 -5.80 -7.01 2.61
N ALA A 126 -6.71 -6.21 3.16
CA ALA A 126 -6.93 -6.06 4.60
C ALA A 126 -5.64 -5.69 5.36
N CYS A 127 -4.71 -5.00 4.71
CA CYS A 127 -3.46 -4.56 5.30
C CYS A 127 -3.60 -3.18 5.95
N GLN A 128 -2.72 -2.86 6.88
CA GLN A 128 -2.77 -1.63 7.64
C GLN A 128 -1.39 -0.97 7.70
N GLY A 129 -1.30 0.31 7.35
CA GLY A 129 -0.10 1.13 7.42
C GLY A 129 -0.27 2.29 8.40
N TYR A 130 0.50 2.27 9.49
CA TYR A 130 0.46 3.28 10.55
C TYR A 130 1.79 3.99 10.77
N GLY A 131 2.89 3.37 10.36
CA GLY A 131 4.21 4.00 10.39
C GLY A 131 4.35 5.07 9.33
N ALA A 132 5.09 6.13 9.63
CA ALA A 132 5.47 7.11 8.63
C ALA A 132 6.25 6.43 7.49
N ALA A 133 6.03 6.89 6.25
CA ALA A 133 6.83 6.45 5.11
C ALA A 133 7.43 7.67 4.41
N ASP A 134 8.75 7.66 4.26
CA ASP A 134 9.50 8.75 3.65
C ASP A 134 10.52 8.24 2.62
N SER A 135 10.72 9.03 1.58
CA SER A 135 11.71 8.78 0.54
C SER A 135 12.34 10.08 0.05
N ASP A 136 13.64 10.03 -0.27
CA ASP A 136 14.30 11.09 -1.04
C ASP A 136 13.90 11.05 -2.53
N GLY A 137 13.31 9.93 -2.99
CA GLY A 137 12.81 9.69 -4.34
C GLY A 137 11.28 9.78 -4.44
N SER A 138 10.74 9.04 -5.40
CA SER A 138 9.33 9.03 -5.79
C SER A 138 8.62 7.72 -5.41
N TYR A 139 7.30 7.68 -5.60
CA TYR A 139 6.44 6.51 -5.34
C TYR A 139 6.37 6.13 -3.87
N VAL A 140 5.71 6.98 -3.09
CA VAL A 140 5.51 6.77 -1.64
C VAL A 140 4.04 6.51 -1.34
N GLY A 141 3.76 5.45 -0.58
CA GLY A 141 2.38 5.10 -0.20
C GLY A 141 2.24 4.52 1.19
N GLY A 142 1.09 4.76 1.81
CA GLY A 142 0.79 4.22 3.15
C GLY A 142 0.66 2.69 3.18
N ILE A 143 0.33 2.07 2.03
CA ILE A 143 0.31 0.62 1.85
C ILE A 143 1.38 0.18 0.85
N ALA A 144 1.43 0.76 -0.35
CA ALA A 144 2.41 0.40 -1.35
C ALA A 144 3.06 1.65 -1.98
N GLY A 145 4.36 1.63 -2.24
CA GLY A 145 5.01 2.66 -3.05
C GLY A 145 4.45 2.63 -4.47
N SER A 146 4.46 1.45 -5.10
CA SER A 146 3.81 1.19 -6.38
C SER A 146 3.15 -0.18 -6.41
N SER A 147 2.01 -0.30 -7.10
CA SER A 147 1.31 -1.58 -7.28
C SER A 147 0.69 -1.68 -8.66
N GLU A 148 1.13 -2.67 -9.45
CA GLU A 148 0.53 -3.09 -10.71
C GLU A 148 -0.51 -4.22 -10.51
N GLY A 149 -0.68 -4.70 -9.28
CA GLY A 149 -1.74 -5.62 -8.88
C GLY A 149 -2.90 -4.90 -8.20
N THR A 150 -3.60 -5.63 -7.32
CA THR A 150 -4.77 -5.10 -6.61
C THR A 150 -4.46 -4.80 -5.15
N ILE A 151 -4.79 -3.59 -4.70
CA ILE A 151 -4.87 -3.24 -3.27
C ILE A 151 -6.34 -3.06 -2.90
N ARG A 152 -6.82 -3.83 -1.94
CA ARG A 152 -8.21 -3.71 -1.50
C ARG A 152 -8.39 -3.81 0.01
N ARG A 153 -9.46 -3.15 0.53
CA ARG A 153 -9.87 -3.20 1.94
C ARG A 153 -8.73 -2.90 2.92
N SER A 154 -7.78 -2.07 2.48
CA SER A 154 -6.61 -1.71 3.28
C SER A 154 -6.77 -0.32 3.90
N TRP A 155 -6.09 -0.08 5.01
CA TRP A 155 -6.23 1.11 5.83
C TRP A 155 -4.87 1.78 6.03
N ALA A 156 -4.78 3.07 5.78
CA ALA A 156 -3.59 3.84 6.06
C ALA A 156 -3.90 5.05 6.95
N LYS A 157 -3.12 5.21 8.01
CA LYS A 157 -3.17 6.39 8.90
C LYS A 157 -1.74 6.74 9.31
N CYS A 158 -1.11 7.59 8.52
CA CYS A 158 0.31 7.89 8.66
C CYS A 158 0.68 9.22 7.98
N SER A 159 1.94 9.62 8.15
CA SER A 159 2.55 10.72 7.40
C SER A 159 3.39 10.16 6.27
N LEU A 160 3.30 10.79 5.10
CA LEU A 160 3.96 10.38 3.87
C LEU A 160 4.75 11.56 3.29
N SER A 161 5.98 11.32 2.87
CA SER A 161 6.84 12.31 2.25
C SER A 161 7.66 11.70 1.12
N GLY A 162 7.69 12.36 -0.01
CA GLY A 162 8.47 11.97 -1.19
C GLY A 162 8.57 13.11 -2.18
N THR A 163 9.22 12.89 -3.33
CA THR A 163 9.30 13.88 -4.41
C THR A 163 7.99 13.86 -5.21
N ASP A 164 7.76 12.83 -5.99
CA ASP A 164 6.58 12.69 -6.83
C ASP A 164 5.84 11.37 -6.52
N TYR A 165 4.58 11.27 -6.96
CA TYR A 165 3.75 10.08 -6.78
C TYR A 165 3.61 9.70 -5.30
N VAL A 166 3.03 10.60 -4.51
CA VAL A 166 2.81 10.36 -3.08
C VAL A 166 1.31 10.21 -2.81
N GLY A 167 0.92 9.04 -2.29
CA GLY A 167 -0.48 8.72 -2.09
C GLY A 167 -0.81 7.99 -0.81
N GLY A 168 -1.97 8.27 -0.23
CA GLY A 168 -2.39 7.72 1.06
C GLY A 168 -2.40 6.19 1.11
N ILE A 169 -2.78 5.54 0.03
CA ILE A 169 -2.74 4.08 -0.12
C ILE A 169 -1.56 3.66 -1.00
N ALA A 170 -1.41 4.28 -2.17
CA ALA A 170 -0.32 3.96 -3.09
C ALA A 170 0.27 5.22 -3.72
N GLY A 171 1.57 5.27 -3.93
CA GLY A 171 2.19 6.29 -4.77
C GLY A 171 1.67 6.17 -6.20
N TYR A 172 1.72 4.96 -6.75
CA TYR A 172 1.07 4.58 -8.00
C TYR A 172 0.28 3.29 -7.85
N GLY A 173 -0.93 3.21 -8.40
CA GLY A 173 -1.78 2.04 -8.29
C GLY A 173 -2.55 1.69 -9.54
N GLU A 174 -2.60 0.40 -9.93
CA GLU A 174 -3.45 -0.06 -11.01
C GLU A 174 -4.89 -0.32 -10.52
N ASN A 175 -5.05 -1.17 -9.50
CA ASN A 175 -6.38 -1.51 -8.99
C ASN A 175 -6.49 -1.18 -7.50
N LEU A 176 -7.34 -0.21 -7.16
CA LEU A 176 -7.58 0.25 -5.79
C LEU A 176 -9.06 0.14 -5.44
N ASP A 177 -9.38 -0.74 -4.49
CA ASP A 177 -10.77 -1.08 -4.16
C ASP A 177 -11.04 -1.00 -2.64
N THR A 178 -12.01 -0.21 -2.25
CA THR A 178 -12.52 -0.17 -0.87
C THR A 178 -11.44 0.14 0.18
N CYS A 179 -10.43 0.96 -0.16
CA CYS A 179 -9.38 1.39 0.76
C CYS A 179 -9.75 2.64 1.53
N ARG A 180 -9.11 2.86 2.68
CA ARG A 180 -9.41 3.97 3.60
C ARG A 180 -8.13 4.67 4.02
N ALA A 181 -8.13 6.00 3.96
CA ALA A 181 -6.95 6.79 4.30
C ALA A 181 -7.28 7.98 5.22
N LEU A 182 -6.42 8.18 6.20
CA LEU A 182 -6.30 9.37 7.03
C LEU A 182 -4.82 9.73 7.10
N VAL A 183 -4.36 10.56 6.18
CA VAL A 183 -2.93 10.76 5.96
C VAL A 183 -2.57 12.24 5.90
N THR A 184 -1.33 12.54 6.27
CA THR A 184 -0.67 13.80 5.93
C THR A 184 0.32 13.49 4.82
N VAL A 185 0.21 14.21 3.71
CA VAL A 185 1.01 13.93 2.52
C VAL A 185 1.83 15.15 2.13
N SER A 186 3.09 14.94 1.79
CA SER A 186 4.01 15.96 1.28
C SER A 186 4.70 15.43 0.03
N GLY A 187 4.62 16.17 -1.08
CA GLY A 187 5.22 15.84 -2.37
C GLY A 187 5.16 17.05 -3.30
N GLU A 188 5.85 16.98 -4.45
CA GLU A 188 5.92 18.08 -5.43
C GLU A 188 4.87 17.91 -6.53
N ALA A 189 4.70 16.70 -7.07
CA ALA A 189 3.72 16.38 -8.11
C ALA A 189 3.07 15.01 -7.88
N TYR A 190 1.91 14.80 -8.48
CA TYR A 190 1.12 13.57 -8.35
C TYR A 190 0.87 13.22 -6.88
N VAL A 191 0.19 14.11 -6.17
CA VAL A 191 -0.07 13.98 -4.73
C VAL A 191 -1.55 13.76 -4.48
N GLY A 192 -1.91 12.68 -3.77
CA GLY A 192 -3.32 12.34 -3.50
C GLY A 192 -3.54 11.67 -2.15
N ALA A 193 -4.71 11.89 -1.57
CA ALA A 193 -5.07 11.28 -0.29
C ALA A 193 -5.31 9.76 -0.38
N ILE A 194 -5.55 9.23 -1.59
CA ILE A 194 -5.64 7.79 -1.87
C ILE A 194 -4.45 7.35 -2.73
N ALA A 195 -4.21 7.98 -3.87
CA ALA A 195 -3.07 7.66 -4.72
C ALA A 195 -2.47 8.91 -5.34
N GLY A 196 -1.15 8.92 -5.55
CA GLY A 196 -0.46 9.93 -6.32
C GLY A 196 -0.96 9.91 -7.76
N ASP A 197 -0.94 8.73 -8.38
CA ASP A 197 -1.50 8.49 -9.71
C ASP A 197 -2.04 7.07 -9.83
N VAL A 198 -2.85 6.82 -10.86
CA VAL A 198 -3.47 5.52 -11.13
C VAL A 198 -3.40 5.19 -12.61
N ASP A 199 -3.31 3.88 -12.93
CA ASP A 199 -3.37 3.42 -14.30
C ASP A 199 -4.72 3.78 -14.95
N GLU A 200 -4.69 4.29 -16.19
CA GLU A 200 -5.90 4.68 -16.91
C GLU A 200 -6.85 3.53 -17.22
N ASN A 201 -6.32 2.30 -17.34
CA ASN A 201 -7.05 1.06 -17.57
C ASN A 201 -7.39 0.32 -16.29
N GLY A 202 -6.86 0.78 -15.16
CA GLY A 202 -7.05 0.19 -13.84
C GLY A 202 -8.44 0.41 -13.26
N THR A 203 -8.75 -0.35 -12.23
CA THR A 203 -10.03 -0.25 -11.52
C THR A 203 -9.85 0.49 -10.20
N VAL A 204 -10.40 1.69 -10.11
CA VAL A 204 -10.40 2.48 -8.86
C VAL A 204 -11.83 2.71 -8.41
N LYS A 205 -12.20 2.21 -7.23
CA LYS A 205 -13.58 2.31 -6.73
C LYS A 205 -13.68 2.28 -5.21
N GLU A 206 -14.71 2.95 -4.71
CA GLU A 206 -15.14 2.91 -3.31
C GLU A 206 -14.05 3.24 -2.27
N ASN A 207 -13.02 3.99 -2.67
CA ASN A 207 -12.00 4.44 -1.73
C ASN A 207 -12.48 5.70 -1.02
N LEU A 208 -12.28 5.76 0.30
CA LEU A 208 -12.67 6.88 1.12
C LEU A 208 -11.48 7.44 1.89
N PHE A 209 -11.46 8.74 2.07
CA PHE A 209 -10.39 9.40 2.82
C PHE A 209 -10.90 10.59 3.61
N THR A 210 -10.13 10.98 4.63
CA THR A 210 -10.31 12.24 5.34
C THR A 210 -9.10 13.12 5.12
N HIS A 211 -9.33 14.29 4.53
CA HIS A 211 -8.33 15.35 4.37
C HIS A 211 -9.04 16.69 4.11
N ASP A 212 -8.51 17.79 4.65
CA ASP A 212 -9.18 19.09 4.60
C ASP A 212 -9.13 19.73 3.22
N THR A 213 -8.04 19.55 2.48
CA THR A 213 -7.77 20.29 1.24
C THR A 213 -7.28 19.44 0.08
N LEU A 214 -6.74 18.25 0.32
CA LEU A 214 -6.18 17.38 -0.71
C LEU A 214 -7.27 16.49 -1.31
N GLY A 215 -7.29 16.36 -2.64
CA GLY A 215 -8.14 15.40 -3.33
C GLY A 215 -7.60 13.98 -3.28
N GLY A 216 -8.42 13.03 -3.71
CA GLY A 216 -8.12 11.62 -3.58
C GLY A 216 -7.06 11.08 -4.55
N LEU A 217 -7.08 11.52 -5.80
CA LEU A 217 -6.19 11.06 -6.88
C LEU A 217 -5.56 12.28 -7.53
N ASP A 218 -4.26 12.45 -7.47
CA ASP A 218 -3.54 13.62 -7.99
C ASP A 218 -4.24 14.96 -7.66
N GLY A 219 -4.57 15.14 -6.40
CA GLY A 219 -5.25 16.34 -5.91
C GLY A 219 -6.74 16.46 -6.29
N ILE A 220 -7.33 15.50 -7.00
CA ILE A 220 -8.72 15.52 -7.46
C ILE A 220 -9.54 14.43 -6.76
N SER A 221 -10.75 14.76 -6.34
CA SER A 221 -11.69 13.79 -5.78
C SER A 221 -12.71 13.37 -6.82
N TYR A 222 -12.95 12.08 -6.93
CA TYR A 222 -13.87 11.49 -7.91
C TYR A 222 -14.93 10.66 -7.18
N ALA A 223 -16.20 10.98 -7.46
CA ALA A 223 -17.35 10.21 -6.96
C ALA A 223 -17.26 8.74 -7.39
N GLY A 224 -17.48 7.82 -6.44
CA GLY A 224 -17.40 6.39 -6.65
C GLY A 224 -15.99 5.82 -6.78
N LYS A 225 -14.94 6.66 -6.87
CA LYS A 225 -13.55 6.24 -6.97
C LYS A 225 -12.75 6.56 -5.72
N ALA A 226 -12.67 7.85 -5.37
CA ALA A 226 -11.96 8.34 -4.19
C ALA A 226 -12.69 9.57 -3.65
N GLU A 227 -13.44 9.39 -2.57
CA GLU A 227 -14.34 10.40 -2.02
C GLU A 227 -13.88 10.88 -0.64
N PRO A 228 -13.89 12.20 -0.39
CA PRO A 228 -13.63 12.74 0.94
C PRO A 228 -14.84 12.50 1.84
N VAL A 229 -14.58 12.06 3.06
CA VAL A 229 -15.59 11.90 4.11
C VAL A 229 -15.06 12.41 5.45
N PRO A 230 -15.91 12.84 6.38
CA PRO A 230 -15.48 13.16 7.74
C PRO A 230 -14.90 11.93 8.44
N PHE A 231 -13.96 12.14 9.36
CA PHE A 231 -13.32 11.05 10.10
C PHE A 231 -14.32 10.17 10.85
N GLU A 232 -15.37 10.76 11.40
CA GLU A 232 -16.48 10.03 12.03
C GLU A 232 -17.16 9.02 11.09
N ALA A 233 -17.28 9.36 9.81
CA ALA A 233 -17.85 8.45 8.82
C ALA A 233 -16.94 7.25 8.56
N LEU A 234 -15.62 7.45 8.53
CA LEU A 234 -14.66 6.35 8.48
C LEU A 234 -14.74 5.46 9.70
N CYS A 235 -14.86 6.06 10.89
CA CYS A 235 -14.97 5.33 12.15
C CYS A 235 -16.32 4.59 12.32
N ALA A 236 -17.35 4.96 11.58
CA ALA A 236 -18.65 4.30 11.58
C ALA A 236 -18.73 3.07 10.65
N LEU A 237 -17.72 2.84 9.81
CA LEU A 237 -17.69 1.70 8.89
C LEU A 237 -17.55 0.38 9.65
N SER A 238 -18.09 -0.69 9.08
CA SER A 238 -17.88 -2.03 9.61
C SER A 238 -16.42 -2.48 9.40
N GLY A 239 -15.84 -3.09 10.43
CA GLY A 239 -14.48 -3.63 10.35
C GLY A 239 -13.37 -2.58 10.46
N VAL A 240 -13.67 -1.39 11.00
CA VAL A 240 -12.64 -0.38 11.31
C VAL A 240 -11.60 -0.97 12.26
N PRO A 241 -10.29 -0.92 11.91
CA PRO A 241 -9.25 -1.33 12.83
C PRO A 241 -9.22 -0.45 14.08
N GLU A 242 -9.00 -1.05 15.25
CA GLU A 242 -8.93 -0.31 16.51
C GLU A 242 -7.85 0.79 16.45
N THR A 243 -6.67 0.47 15.94
CA THR A 243 -5.56 1.42 15.78
C THR A 243 -5.92 2.59 14.84
N PHE A 244 -6.77 2.35 13.83
CA PHE A 244 -7.19 3.42 12.92
C PHE A 244 -8.05 4.47 13.64
N SER A 245 -8.96 4.05 14.50
CA SER A 245 -9.85 4.93 15.26
C SER A 245 -9.24 5.43 16.60
N GLN A 246 -8.04 5.00 16.96
CA GLN A 246 -7.29 5.52 18.10
C GLN A 246 -6.72 6.89 17.77
N LEU A 247 -6.91 7.87 18.65
CA LEU A 247 -6.41 9.24 18.57
C LEU A 247 -5.53 9.56 19.78
N GLU A 248 -4.79 10.66 19.69
CA GLU A 248 -3.94 11.13 20.77
C GLU A 248 -4.25 12.59 21.10
N LEU A 249 -4.38 12.88 22.37
CA LEU A 249 -4.43 14.26 22.87
C LEU A 249 -3.08 14.66 23.43
N THR A 250 -2.53 15.71 22.87
CA THR A 250 -1.26 16.28 23.31
C THR A 250 -1.54 17.44 24.26
N PHE A 251 -1.09 17.32 25.49
CA PHE A 251 -1.17 18.36 26.51
C PHE A 251 0.13 19.15 26.56
N VAL A 252 0.02 20.46 26.40
CA VAL A 252 1.17 21.37 26.40
C VAL A 252 0.97 22.45 27.45
N ALA A 253 1.97 22.69 28.28
CA ALA A 253 2.02 23.82 29.25
C ALA A 253 3.30 24.64 29.05
N ASP A 254 3.14 25.96 28.94
CA ASP A 254 4.26 26.90 28.70
C ASP A 254 5.15 26.48 27.51
N GLY A 255 4.53 25.95 26.42
CA GLY A 255 5.23 25.50 25.22
C GLY A 255 5.98 24.16 25.35
N LYS A 256 5.83 23.46 26.49
CA LYS A 256 6.46 22.15 26.73
C LYS A 256 5.41 21.05 26.76
N LEU A 257 5.76 19.92 26.15
CA LEU A 257 4.94 18.71 26.22
C LEU A 257 4.81 18.25 27.69
N VAL A 258 3.59 18.08 28.15
CA VAL A 258 3.25 17.56 29.49
C VAL A 258 2.91 16.09 29.42
N ALA A 259 2.00 15.74 28.50
CA ALA A 259 1.56 14.37 28.31
C ALA A 259 0.96 14.18 26.90
N VAL A 260 0.99 12.93 26.44
CA VAL A 260 0.19 12.44 25.30
C VAL A 260 -0.74 11.37 25.84
N VAL A 261 -2.04 11.55 25.67
CA VAL A 261 -3.06 10.63 26.17
C VAL A 261 -3.76 10.01 24.97
N PRO A 262 -3.58 8.70 24.71
CA PRO A 262 -4.32 8.01 23.67
C PRO A 262 -5.79 7.83 24.08
N PHE A 263 -6.69 7.94 23.14
CA PHE A 263 -8.10 7.67 23.34
C PHE A 263 -8.73 7.11 22.07
N GLN A 264 -9.81 6.33 22.24
CA GLN A 264 -10.56 5.78 21.14
C GLN A 264 -11.64 6.76 20.70
N TYR A 265 -11.75 7.02 19.38
CA TYR A 265 -12.85 7.84 18.85
C TYR A 265 -14.21 7.34 19.35
N GLY A 266 -15.07 8.24 19.78
CA GLY A 266 -16.39 7.92 20.33
C GLY A 266 -16.39 7.38 21.76
N LYS A 267 -15.23 7.18 22.38
CA LYS A 267 -15.11 6.87 23.81
C LYS A 267 -14.56 8.08 24.57
N GLY A 268 -14.95 8.22 25.83
CA GLY A 268 -14.39 9.27 26.71
C GLY A 268 -12.93 9.01 27.07
N ILE A 269 -12.24 10.05 27.50
CA ILE A 269 -10.89 9.94 28.07
C ILE A 269 -11.03 9.42 29.49
N GLU A 270 -10.33 8.34 29.83
CA GLU A 270 -10.41 7.71 31.15
C GLU A 270 -9.77 8.55 32.26
N SER A 271 -8.67 9.24 31.95
CA SER A 271 -7.98 10.10 32.91
C SER A 271 -7.29 11.26 32.21
N LEU A 272 -7.35 12.43 32.83
CA LEU A 272 -6.55 13.60 32.39
C LEU A 272 -5.19 13.57 33.09
N PRO A 273 -4.13 14.10 32.46
CA PRO A 273 -2.83 14.24 33.13
C PRO A 273 -2.89 15.23 34.27
N GLU A 274 -2.04 15.06 35.27
CA GLU A 274 -1.91 16.04 36.36
C GLU A 274 -1.48 17.40 35.80
N ILE A 275 -2.15 18.44 36.25
CA ILE A 275 -1.80 19.81 35.86
C ILE A 275 -0.48 20.20 36.51
N PRO A 276 0.55 20.61 35.71
CA PRO A 276 1.81 21.00 36.27
C PRO A 276 1.66 22.21 37.23
N ALA A 277 2.19 22.07 38.43
CA ALA A 277 2.18 23.17 39.42
C ALA A 277 2.95 24.37 38.90
N LYS A 278 2.29 25.52 38.75
CA LYS A 278 2.92 26.79 38.41
C LYS A 278 3.10 27.62 39.66
N LYS A 279 4.36 28.06 39.91
CA LYS A 279 4.69 28.87 41.09
C LYS A 279 3.84 30.14 41.11
N GLY A 280 3.01 30.32 42.17
CA GLY A 280 2.11 31.46 42.31
C GLY A 280 0.71 31.32 41.71
N CYS A 281 0.33 30.14 41.22
CA CYS A 281 -1.02 29.81 40.80
C CYS A 281 -1.56 28.68 41.68
N SER A 282 -2.83 28.74 42.10
CA SER A 282 -3.58 27.58 42.59
C SER A 282 -4.14 26.80 41.42
N ALA A 283 -4.07 25.48 41.48
CA ALA A 283 -4.74 24.61 40.54
C ALA A 283 -6.25 24.65 40.74
#